data_2679e243b7fb3af86edac4c129822bde
#
_entry.id   2679e243b7fb3af86edac4c129822bde
#
_cell.length_a   1.000
_cell.length_b   1.000
_cell.length_c   1.000
_cell.angle_alpha   90.00
_cell.angle_beta   90.00
_cell.angle_gamma   90.00
#
_symmetry.space_group_name_H-M   'P 1'
#
loop_
_entity.id
_entity.type
_entity.pdbx_description
1 polymer ?
#
loop_
_entity_poly.entity_id
_entity_poly.type
_entity_poly.pdbx_seq_one_letter_code
_entity_poly.pdbx_strand_id
1 'polypeptide(L)'
;EFDAWAGEDPRRLGAFARARAIAVHTRQAAALAGGPVAEQPMVARRSLLAAGVAVAMLSGTGLAAAYWRRSQRLDTQRGEIRSVTLDDGSVVTLNTLSQVSVRYTRSVREVVLMYGEALFEVAVDPVRPFVMRAAGAVLTTYDGAFLLKRLNQAPLEIVALAGSVHMRVGRDRAHILTANQLISLAGGEATSPRFVDAPQTGRLLAWRDGKIEFHNDSLEQAAAEFARFSDVPILLADRNVAEMKITGLFEANDPAAFARAAARSLNLRAEISSTRIQLLHG
;
A
#
# COMPACT_ATOMS: atom_id res chain seq x y z
N GLU A 1 -36.35 11.07 -25.44
CA GLU A 1 -35.01 10.67 -25.95
C GLU A 1 -34.07 10.26 -24.82
N PHE A 2 -33.98 11.05 -23.72
CA PHE A 2 -33.06 10.74 -22.61
C PHE A 2 -33.43 9.43 -21.87
N ASP A 3 -34.70 9.21 -21.60
CA ASP A 3 -35.17 8.01 -20.87
C ASP A 3 -34.99 6.72 -21.70
N ALA A 4 -35.12 6.80 -23.03
CA ALA A 4 -34.83 5.67 -23.92
C ALA A 4 -33.33 5.35 -23.94
N TRP A 5 -32.47 6.37 -24.02
CA TRP A 5 -31.01 6.19 -24.00
C TRP A 5 -30.49 5.67 -22.66
N ALA A 6 -31.08 6.09 -21.52
CA ALA A 6 -30.71 5.66 -20.18
C ALA A 6 -31.20 4.24 -19.83
N GLY A 7 -32.28 3.79 -20.44
CA GLY A 7 -32.86 2.46 -20.19
C GLY A 7 -32.16 1.30 -20.90
N GLU A 8 -31.34 1.57 -21.93
CA GLU A 8 -30.64 0.55 -22.72
C GLU A 8 -29.42 -0.09 -22.01
N ASP A 9 -28.78 0.63 -21.08
CA ASP A 9 -27.60 0.09 -20.33
C ASP A 9 -27.46 0.76 -18.95
N PRO A 10 -27.54 0.01 -17.84
CA PRO A 10 -27.37 0.54 -16.47
C PRO A 10 -26.07 1.31 -16.22
N ARG A 11 -25.01 1.06 -17.02
CA ARG A 11 -23.74 1.77 -16.94
C ARG A 11 -23.83 3.23 -17.40
N ARG A 12 -24.78 3.54 -18.32
CA ARG A 12 -25.02 4.91 -18.81
C ARG A 12 -25.61 5.80 -17.73
N LEU A 13 -26.50 5.27 -16.90
CA LEU A 13 -27.05 5.97 -15.71
C LEU A 13 -25.95 6.34 -14.69
N GLY A 14 -25.02 5.43 -14.43
CA GLY A 14 -23.88 5.69 -13.54
C GLY A 14 -22.88 6.72 -14.08
N ALA A 15 -22.67 6.76 -15.40
CA ALA A 15 -21.83 7.76 -16.06
C ALA A 15 -22.50 9.16 -16.02
N PHE A 16 -23.81 9.24 -16.26
CA PHE A 16 -24.57 10.48 -16.20
C PHE A 16 -24.65 11.07 -14.79
N ALA A 17 -24.86 10.23 -13.77
CA ALA A 17 -24.85 10.65 -12.36
C ALA A 17 -23.49 11.24 -11.94
N ARG A 18 -22.38 10.64 -12.38
CA ARG A 18 -21.02 11.16 -12.15
C ARG A 18 -20.77 12.49 -12.87
N ALA A 19 -21.19 12.62 -14.13
CA ALA A 19 -21.05 13.87 -14.89
C ALA A 19 -21.87 15.02 -14.26
N ARG A 20 -23.05 14.71 -13.73
CA ARG A 20 -23.92 15.70 -13.07
C ARG A 20 -23.36 16.15 -11.71
N ALA A 21 -22.74 15.24 -10.94
CA ALA A 21 -22.06 15.59 -9.68
C ALA A 21 -20.88 16.54 -9.91
N ILE A 22 -20.08 16.34 -10.96
CA ILE A 22 -18.98 17.23 -11.36
C ILE A 22 -19.50 18.62 -11.77
N ALA A 23 -20.57 18.68 -12.53
CA ALA A 23 -21.15 19.95 -13.00
C ALA A 23 -21.78 20.80 -11.87
N VAL A 24 -22.27 20.18 -10.80
CA VAL A 24 -22.78 20.88 -9.60
C VAL A 24 -21.64 21.53 -8.82
N HIS A 25 -20.51 20.81 -8.63
CA HIS A 25 -19.35 21.35 -7.91
C HIS A 25 -18.64 22.48 -8.66
N THR A 26 -18.58 22.45 -9.99
CA THR A 26 -18.03 23.57 -10.80
C THR A 26 -18.86 24.81 -10.73
N ARG A 27 -20.22 24.71 -10.69
CA ARG A 27 -21.08 25.87 -10.51
C ARG A 27 -21.01 26.53 -9.14
N GLN A 28 -20.83 25.75 -8.08
CA GLN A 28 -20.62 26.26 -6.72
C GLN A 28 -19.27 26.98 -6.56
N ALA A 29 -18.21 26.48 -7.20
CA ALA A 29 -16.90 27.14 -7.22
C ALA A 29 -16.91 28.48 -7.97
N ALA A 30 -17.68 28.60 -9.08
CA ALA A 30 -17.83 29.83 -9.82
C ALA A 30 -18.66 30.89 -9.09
N ALA A 31 -19.65 30.49 -8.27
CA ALA A 31 -20.47 31.39 -7.46
C ALA A 31 -19.71 32.03 -6.28
N LEU A 32 -18.64 31.38 -5.80
CA LEU A 32 -17.79 31.88 -4.70
C LEU A 32 -16.67 32.84 -5.19
N ALA A 33 -16.43 32.96 -6.50
CA ALA A 33 -15.41 33.82 -7.10
C ALA A 33 -15.86 35.23 -7.47
N GLY A 34 -17.14 35.57 -7.30
CA GLY A 34 -17.74 36.85 -7.64
C GLY A 34 -17.82 37.82 -6.46
N GLY A 35 -16.70 38.44 -6.06
CA GLY A 35 -16.67 39.59 -5.16
C GLY A 35 -16.51 40.92 -5.93
N PRO A 36 -16.99 42.07 -5.41
CA PRO A 36 -17.02 43.35 -6.13
C PRO A 36 -15.63 43.93 -6.36
N VAL A 37 -15.39 44.46 -7.55
CA VAL A 37 -14.16 45.14 -7.94
C VAL A 37 -14.12 46.52 -7.23
N ALA A 38 -13.18 46.69 -6.30
CA ALA A 38 -12.89 47.96 -5.66
C ALA A 38 -11.96 48.81 -6.55
N GLU A 39 -12.34 50.09 -6.81
CA GLU A 39 -11.53 51.06 -7.51
C GLU A 39 -10.20 51.35 -6.77
N GLN A 40 -9.09 51.29 -7.49
CA GLN A 40 -7.76 51.54 -6.94
C GLN A 40 -7.33 53.01 -7.12
N PRO A 41 -6.76 53.68 -6.10
CA PRO A 41 -6.12 54.96 -6.25
C PRO A 41 -4.73 54.86 -6.93
N MET A 42 -4.42 55.82 -7.80
CA MET A 42 -3.11 55.93 -8.48
C MET A 42 -1.97 56.21 -7.49
N VAL A 43 -1.01 55.32 -7.39
CA VAL A 43 0.21 55.44 -6.56
C VAL A 43 1.45 55.64 -7.46
N ALA A 44 2.30 56.59 -7.05
CA ALA A 44 3.44 57.12 -7.76
C ALA A 44 4.57 56.09 -8.09
N ARG A 45 5.17 56.22 -9.27
CA ARG A 45 6.11 55.32 -9.96
C ARG A 45 7.49 55.06 -9.27
N ARG A 46 7.76 55.54 -8.07
CA ARG A 46 9.09 55.40 -7.43
C ARG A 46 9.21 54.33 -6.35
N SER A 47 8.11 53.65 -5.97
CA SER A 47 8.12 52.58 -4.92
C SER A 47 8.09 51.16 -5.48
N LEU A 48 8.08 50.93 -6.78
CA LEU A 48 7.85 49.65 -7.41
C LEU A 48 9.08 48.69 -7.47
N LEU A 49 10.28 49.21 -7.24
CA LEU A 49 11.50 48.37 -7.32
C LEU A 49 11.81 47.62 -6.01
N ALA A 50 11.39 48.13 -4.85
CA ALA A 50 11.61 47.45 -3.57
C ALA A 50 10.55 46.37 -3.26
N ALA A 51 9.33 46.51 -3.81
CA ALA A 51 8.24 45.55 -3.62
C ALA A 51 8.40 44.29 -4.50
N GLY A 52 9.06 44.39 -5.66
CA GLY A 52 9.26 43.28 -6.59
C GLY A 52 10.13 42.17 -6.06
N VAL A 53 11.15 42.45 -5.26
CA VAL A 53 12.06 41.46 -4.69
C VAL A 53 11.41 40.73 -3.51
N ALA A 54 10.61 41.40 -2.70
CA ALA A 54 9.90 40.78 -1.57
C ALA A 54 8.78 39.82 -2.04
N VAL A 55 8.06 40.14 -3.13
CA VAL A 55 7.04 39.28 -3.71
C VAL A 55 7.66 38.04 -4.38
N ALA A 56 8.84 38.18 -5.00
CA ALA A 56 9.55 37.03 -5.60
C ALA A 56 10.09 36.06 -4.55
N MET A 57 10.52 36.56 -3.37
CA MET A 57 10.96 35.67 -2.27
C MET A 57 9.78 35.00 -1.56
N LEU A 58 8.64 35.66 -1.40
CA LEU A 58 7.43 35.09 -0.81
C LEU A 58 6.74 34.05 -1.73
N SER A 59 6.79 34.26 -3.05
CA SER A 59 6.26 33.31 -4.02
C SER A 59 7.15 32.08 -4.16
N GLY A 60 8.47 32.20 -4.06
CA GLY A 60 9.40 31.07 -4.10
C GLY A 60 9.26 30.15 -2.89
N THR A 61 9.09 30.70 -1.68
CA THR A 61 8.88 29.91 -0.45
C THR A 61 7.47 29.30 -0.39
N GLY A 62 6.46 29.99 -0.90
CA GLY A 62 5.08 29.49 -1.00
C GLY A 62 4.96 28.33 -1.97
N LEU A 63 5.61 28.38 -3.12
CA LEU A 63 5.64 27.29 -4.10
C LEU A 63 6.44 26.08 -3.60
N ALA A 64 7.57 26.30 -2.93
CA ALA A 64 8.31 25.22 -2.29
C ALA A 64 7.49 24.57 -1.16
N ALA A 65 6.85 25.35 -0.28
CA ALA A 65 5.98 24.83 0.78
C ALA A 65 4.74 24.09 0.23
N ALA A 66 4.16 24.57 -0.88
CA ALA A 66 3.07 23.88 -1.57
C ALA A 66 3.53 22.59 -2.25
N TYR A 67 4.77 22.53 -2.72
CA TYR A 67 5.39 21.32 -3.29
C TYR A 67 5.61 20.25 -2.22
N TRP A 68 6.03 20.66 -0.99
CA TRP A 68 6.23 19.75 0.15
C TRP A 68 4.93 19.30 0.84
N ARG A 69 3.83 20.05 0.69
CA ARG A 69 2.52 19.73 1.28
C ARG A 69 1.77 18.58 0.60
N ARG A 70 2.27 18.05 -0.51
CA ARG A 70 1.58 17.01 -1.30
C ARG A 70 2.09 15.59 -1.08
N SER A 71 2.88 15.32 -0.06
CA SER A 71 3.16 13.94 0.31
C SER A 71 2.19 13.51 1.42
N GLN A 72 1.35 12.53 1.12
CA GLN A 72 0.49 11.86 2.08
C GLN A 72 1.26 10.68 2.68
N ARG A 73 1.29 10.57 4.00
CA ARG A 73 1.82 9.41 4.70
C ARG A 73 0.66 8.53 5.16
N LEU A 74 0.72 7.27 4.84
CA LEU A 74 -0.22 6.23 5.23
C LEU A 74 0.54 5.25 6.13
N ASP A 75 0.03 5.00 7.31
CA ASP A 75 0.61 4.05 8.27
C ASP A 75 -0.47 3.22 8.94
N THR A 76 -0.09 2.05 9.42
CA THR A 76 -0.91 1.13 10.20
C THR A 76 -0.21 0.75 11.48
N GLN A 77 -1.01 0.55 12.53
CA GLN A 77 -0.56 0.02 13.82
C GLN A 77 -0.50 -1.52 13.77
N ARG A 78 -0.02 -2.13 14.86
CA ARG A 78 -0.01 -3.58 15.02
C ARG A 78 -1.43 -4.14 14.98
N GLY A 79 -1.65 -5.16 14.14
CA GLY A 79 -2.96 -5.78 13.94
C GLY A 79 -3.92 -4.96 13.06
N GLU A 80 -3.57 -3.73 12.68
CA GLU A 80 -4.41 -2.90 11.80
C GLU A 80 -4.19 -3.26 10.33
N ILE A 81 -5.29 -3.42 9.60
CA ILE A 81 -5.33 -3.54 8.14
C ILE A 81 -6.17 -2.39 7.62
N ARG A 82 -5.66 -1.65 6.64
CA ARG A 82 -6.31 -0.43 6.17
C ARG A 82 -6.24 -0.27 4.67
N SER A 83 -7.40 -0.08 4.03
CA SER A 83 -7.51 0.27 2.61
C SER A 83 -7.75 1.77 2.45
N VAL A 84 -7.03 2.39 1.53
CA VAL A 84 -7.12 3.83 1.21
C VAL A 84 -7.21 4.00 -0.29
N THR A 85 -8.24 4.71 -0.75
CA THR A 85 -8.34 5.17 -2.14
C THR A 85 -7.52 6.43 -2.30
N LEU A 86 -6.62 6.45 -3.27
CA LEU A 86 -5.75 7.57 -3.60
C LEU A 86 -6.43 8.54 -4.58
N ASP A 87 -5.85 9.73 -4.77
CA ASP A 87 -6.41 10.80 -5.60
C ASP A 87 -6.60 10.43 -7.09
N ASP A 88 -5.86 9.42 -7.57
CA ASP A 88 -5.97 8.92 -8.95
C ASP A 88 -6.95 7.75 -9.10
N GLY A 89 -7.62 7.34 -8.02
CA GLY A 89 -8.52 6.19 -7.98
C GLY A 89 -7.82 4.86 -7.73
N SER A 90 -6.49 4.81 -7.63
CA SER A 90 -5.76 3.63 -7.16
C SER A 90 -6.11 3.32 -5.71
N VAL A 91 -6.05 2.04 -5.33
CA VAL A 91 -6.29 1.60 -3.95
C VAL A 91 -5.00 1.02 -3.37
N VAL A 92 -4.66 1.46 -2.16
CA VAL A 92 -3.56 0.88 -1.38
C VAL A 92 -4.13 0.23 -0.13
N THR A 93 -3.95 -1.08 0.00
CA THR A 93 -4.27 -1.81 1.22
C THR A 93 -2.98 -2.10 1.97
N LEU A 94 -2.87 -1.56 3.19
CA LEU A 94 -1.72 -1.74 4.06
C LEU A 94 -2.02 -2.87 5.04
N ASN A 95 -1.06 -3.78 5.20
CA ASN A 95 -1.07 -4.78 6.26
C ASN A 95 -0.59 -4.15 7.59
N THR A 96 -0.59 -4.95 8.65
CA THR A 96 -0.08 -4.57 9.97
C THR A 96 1.32 -3.95 9.92
N LEU A 97 1.58 -2.95 10.78
CA LEU A 97 2.89 -2.30 10.93
C LEU A 97 3.49 -1.89 9.58
N SER A 98 2.74 -1.22 8.74
CA SER A 98 3.18 -0.81 7.40
C SER A 98 3.18 0.69 7.26
N GLN A 99 4.08 1.20 6.42
CA GLN A 99 4.17 2.62 6.13
C GLN A 99 4.43 2.86 4.65
N VAL A 100 3.56 3.65 4.04
CA VAL A 100 3.64 4.10 2.65
C VAL A 100 3.62 5.63 2.60
N SER A 101 4.51 6.21 1.81
CA SER A 101 4.46 7.62 1.44
C SER A 101 3.94 7.74 0.01
N VAL A 102 2.97 8.62 -0.22
CA VAL A 102 2.36 8.88 -1.53
C VAL A 102 2.69 10.29 -1.95
N ARG A 103 3.21 10.47 -3.17
CA ARG A 103 3.51 11.78 -3.75
C ARG A 103 3.14 11.81 -5.22
N TYR A 104 2.11 12.57 -5.54
CA TYR A 104 1.67 12.76 -6.92
C TYR A 104 2.11 14.10 -7.48
N THR A 105 2.54 14.08 -8.74
CA THR A 105 2.85 15.26 -9.54
C THR A 105 1.97 15.28 -10.80
N ARG A 106 2.17 16.29 -11.65
CA ARG A 106 1.48 16.35 -12.96
C ARG A 106 1.92 15.23 -13.91
N SER A 107 3.12 14.68 -13.74
CA SER A 107 3.73 13.69 -14.65
C SER A 107 3.94 12.30 -14.04
N VAL A 108 3.87 12.13 -12.72
CA VAL A 108 4.20 10.88 -12.04
C VAL A 108 3.31 10.69 -10.82
N ARG A 109 2.85 9.47 -10.60
CA ARG A 109 2.19 8.95 -9.39
C ARG A 109 3.21 8.12 -8.62
N GLU A 110 3.84 8.69 -7.60
CA GLU A 110 4.91 8.01 -6.86
C GLU A 110 4.43 7.54 -5.50
N VAL A 111 4.74 6.30 -5.15
CA VAL A 111 4.56 5.73 -3.81
C VAL A 111 5.85 5.08 -3.34
N VAL A 112 6.13 5.17 -2.05
CA VAL A 112 7.31 4.57 -1.43
C VAL A 112 6.87 3.68 -0.27
N LEU A 113 7.11 2.37 -0.36
CA LEU A 113 6.97 1.46 0.76
C LEU A 113 8.20 1.59 1.65
N MET A 114 8.05 2.26 2.78
CA MET A 114 9.13 2.49 3.75
C MET A 114 9.44 1.20 4.51
N TYR A 115 8.41 0.48 4.99
CA TYR A 115 8.47 -0.85 5.59
C TYR A 115 7.06 -1.45 5.65
N GLY A 116 6.99 -2.76 5.96
CA GLY A 116 5.73 -3.48 6.08
C GLY A 116 5.34 -4.17 4.79
N GLU A 117 4.05 -4.29 4.58
CA GLU A 117 3.46 -5.00 3.45
C GLU A 117 2.24 -4.23 2.92
N ALA A 118 2.19 -4.03 1.62
CA ALA A 118 1.10 -3.29 1.00
C ALA A 118 0.74 -3.88 -0.37
N LEU A 119 -0.56 -3.94 -0.62
CA LEU A 119 -1.13 -4.24 -1.92
C LEU A 119 -1.49 -2.93 -2.61
N PHE A 120 -1.03 -2.77 -3.84
CA PHE A 120 -1.31 -1.64 -4.72
C PHE A 120 -2.19 -2.12 -5.87
N GLU A 121 -3.43 -1.65 -5.93
CA GLU A 121 -4.35 -1.85 -7.04
C GLU A 121 -4.37 -0.54 -7.85
N VAL A 122 -3.63 -0.53 -8.95
CA VAL A 122 -3.29 0.68 -9.70
C VAL A 122 -4.36 0.99 -10.73
N ALA A 123 -4.97 2.17 -10.62
CA ALA A 123 -5.92 2.67 -11.62
C ALA A 123 -5.21 2.92 -12.96
N VAL A 124 -5.89 2.59 -14.07
CA VAL A 124 -5.37 2.79 -15.43
C VAL A 124 -5.17 4.27 -15.71
N ASP A 125 -3.94 4.67 -16.00
CA ASP A 125 -3.58 6.02 -16.47
C ASP A 125 -2.42 5.90 -17.47
N PRO A 126 -2.69 5.94 -18.78
CA PRO A 126 -1.66 5.74 -19.80
C PRO A 126 -0.70 6.92 -19.94
N VAL A 127 -1.01 8.06 -19.31
CA VAL A 127 -0.21 9.30 -19.43
C VAL A 127 0.81 9.40 -18.28
N ARG A 128 0.40 9.06 -17.04
CA ARG A 128 1.24 9.18 -15.87
C ARG A 128 1.61 7.82 -15.32
N PRO A 129 2.88 7.43 -15.35
CA PRO A 129 3.31 6.17 -14.76
C PRO A 129 3.07 6.17 -13.24
N PHE A 130 2.71 4.99 -12.71
CA PHE A 130 2.70 4.69 -11.29
C PHE A 130 4.05 4.10 -10.91
N VAL A 131 4.77 4.79 -10.04
CA VAL A 131 6.13 4.42 -9.63
C VAL A 131 6.12 3.99 -8.16
N MET A 132 6.41 2.72 -7.91
CA MET A 132 6.58 2.17 -6.56
C MET A 132 8.06 2.06 -6.24
N ARG A 133 8.47 2.48 -5.05
CA ARG A 133 9.84 2.34 -4.55
C ARG A 133 9.88 1.55 -3.27
N ALA A 134 10.82 0.63 -3.15
CA ALA A 134 11.08 -0.11 -1.93
C ALA A 134 12.51 -0.65 -1.93
N ALA A 135 13.27 -0.51 -0.84
CA ALA A 135 14.61 -1.11 -0.63
C ALA A 135 15.57 -0.97 -1.85
N GLY A 136 15.56 0.19 -2.52
CA GLY A 136 16.41 0.45 -3.69
C GLY A 136 15.84 -0.06 -5.03
N ALA A 137 14.75 -0.81 -5.02
CA ALA A 137 14.01 -1.16 -6.23
C ALA A 137 13.10 0.00 -6.68
N VAL A 138 12.99 0.18 -7.99
CA VAL A 138 12.06 1.10 -8.64
C VAL A 138 11.20 0.29 -9.60
N LEU A 139 9.90 0.28 -9.34
CA LEU A 139 8.89 -0.42 -10.14
C LEU A 139 8.04 0.61 -10.88
N THR A 140 7.83 0.42 -12.16
CA THR A 140 7.05 1.34 -13.00
C THR A 140 5.98 0.57 -13.75
N THR A 141 4.75 1.00 -13.62
CA THR A 141 3.59 0.45 -14.32
C THR A 141 2.61 1.56 -14.70
N TYR A 142 1.58 1.24 -15.48
CA TYR A 142 0.48 2.14 -15.82
C TYR A 142 -0.87 1.63 -15.28
N ASP A 143 -0.92 0.33 -14.90
CA ASP A 143 -2.09 -0.36 -14.37
C ASP A 143 -1.67 -1.64 -13.61
N GLY A 144 -2.63 -2.38 -13.07
CA GLY A 144 -2.41 -3.70 -12.50
C GLY A 144 -2.51 -3.76 -10.97
N ALA A 145 -2.13 -4.92 -10.42
CA ALA A 145 -2.15 -5.17 -8.99
C ALA A 145 -0.82 -5.80 -8.54
N PHE A 146 -0.22 -5.22 -7.49
CA PHE A 146 1.13 -5.58 -7.03
C PHE A 146 1.18 -5.64 -5.51
N LEU A 147 1.68 -6.74 -4.97
CA LEU A 147 1.98 -6.89 -3.55
C LEU A 147 3.47 -6.65 -3.33
N LEU A 148 3.80 -5.76 -2.41
CA LEU A 148 5.17 -5.50 -1.96
C LEU A 148 5.26 -5.81 -0.46
N LYS A 149 6.24 -6.63 -0.06
CA LYS A 149 6.52 -6.99 1.34
C LYS A 149 7.98 -6.68 1.67
N ARG A 150 8.19 -5.67 2.53
CA ARG A 150 9.50 -5.22 3.01
C ARG A 150 9.53 -5.32 4.54
N LEU A 151 10.05 -6.42 5.06
CA LEU A 151 10.23 -6.62 6.50
C LEU A 151 11.71 -6.44 6.89
N ASN A 152 11.95 -6.19 8.18
CA ASN A 152 13.31 -6.13 8.70
C ASN A 152 13.99 -7.49 8.55
N GLN A 153 15.25 -7.49 8.13
CA GLN A 153 16.09 -8.67 7.97
C GLN A 153 15.56 -9.73 6.99
N ALA A 154 14.57 -9.38 6.16
CA ALA A 154 14.05 -10.25 5.10
C ALA A 154 14.27 -9.61 3.73
N PRO A 155 14.36 -10.41 2.66
CA PRO A 155 14.33 -9.89 1.30
C PRO A 155 13.06 -9.05 1.05
N LEU A 156 13.19 -8.02 0.20
CA LEU A 156 11.99 -7.39 -0.37
C LEU A 156 11.34 -8.40 -1.32
N GLU A 157 10.10 -8.74 -1.09
CA GLU A 157 9.31 -9.56 -2.00
C GLU A 157 8.35 -8.68 -2.80
N ILE A 158 8.27 -8.95 -4.09
CA ILE A 158 7.40 -8.25 -5.04
C ILE A 158 6.63 -9.30 -5.81
N VAL A 159 5.31 -9.21 -5.79
CA VAL A 159 4.41 -10.09 -6.54
C VAL A 159 3.58 -9.26 -7.50
N ALA A 160 3.65 -9.58 -8.78
CA ALA A 160 2.70 -9.07 -9.77
C ALA A 160 1.47 -9.99 -9.77
N LEU A 161 0.33 -9.49 -9.33
CA LEU A 161 -0.94 -10.22 -9.29
C LEU A 161 -1.73 -10.04 -10.58
N ALA A 162 -1.67 -8.85 -11.16
CA ALA A 162 -2.29 -8.50 -12.43
C ALA A 162 -1.46 -7.45 -13.16
N GLY A 163 -1.54 -7.43 -14.49
CA GLY A 163 -0.79 -6.48 -15.33
C GLY A 163 0.68 -6.84 -15.46
N SER A 164 1.50 -5.83 -15.74
CA SER A 164 2.96 -5.95 -15.85
C SER A 164 3.67 -4.77 -15.20
N VAL A 165 4.85 -5.02 -14.65
CA VAL A 165 5.68 -3.97 -14.05
C VAL A 165 7.12 -4.08 -14.48
N HIS A 166 7.70 -2.95 -14.86
CA HIS A 166 9.11 -2.81 -15.12
C HIS A 166 9.83 -2.49 -13.81
N MET A 167 10.67 -3.40 -13.35
CA MET A 167 11.48 -3.22 -12.13
C MET A 167 12.93 -2.94 -12.51
N ARG A 168 13.54 -1.95 -11.84
CA ARG A 168 14.99 -1.69 -11.89
C ARG A 168 15.57 -1.73 -10.48
N VAL A 169 16.76 -2.33 -10.39
CA VAL A 169 17.57 -2.38 -9.16
C VAL A 169 18.95 -1.83 -9.48
N GLY A 170 19.38 -0.75 -8.79
CA GLY A 170 20.63 -0.08 -9.13
C GLY A 170 20.64 0.53 -10.54
N ARG A 171 21.80 0.54 -11.20
CA ARG A 171 21.99 1.21 -12.51
C ARG A 171 21.70 0.35 -13.71
N ASP A 172 21.87 -0.99 -13.64
CA ASP A 172 22.02 -1.82 -14.82
C ASP A 172 21.11 -3.06 -14.90
N ARG A 173 20.32 -3.37 -13.88
CA ARG A 173 19.46 -4.56 -13.87
C ARG A 173 18.00 -4.19 -14.00
N ALA A 174 17.42 -4.53 -15.15
CA ALA A 174 16.00 -4.39 -15.41
C ALA A 174 15.34 -5.77 -15.49
N HIS A 175 14.20 -5.90 -14.84
CA HIS A 175 13.34 -7.07 -14.87
C HIS A 175 11.93 -6.64 -15.28
N ILE A 176 11.24 -7.49 -16.00
CA ILE A 176 9.80 -7.33 -16.27
C ILE A 176 9.10 -8.46 -15.52
N LEU A 177 8.19 -8.11 -14.62
CA LEU A 177 7.30 -9.07 -13.99
C LEU A 177 5.93 -8.95 -14.66
N THR A 178 5.38 -10.10 -15.01
CA THR A 178 4.00 -10.24 -15.49
C THR A 178 3.13 -10.89 -14.42
N ALA A 179 1.83 -10.90 -14.63
CA ALA A 179 0.88 -11.49 -13.68
C ALA A 179 1.30 -12.90 -13.21
N ASN A 180 1.09 -13.17 -11.93
CA ASN A 180 1.47 -14.41 -11.24
C ASN A 180 2.98 -14.66 -11.15
N GLN A 181 3.78 -13.61 -11.12
CA GLN A 181 5.22 -13.72 -10.89
C GLN A 181 5.63 -13.05 -9.59
N LEU A 182 6.57 -13.70 -8.89
CA LEU A 182 7.24 -13.20 -7.70
C LEU A 182 8.73 -13.07 -7.95
N ILE A 183 9.32 -11.99 -7.46
CA ILE A 183 10.76 -11.76 -7.39
C ILE A 183 11.13 -11.33 -5.97
N SER A 184 12.30 -11.78 -5.49
CA SER A 184 12.85 -11.37 -4.20
C SER A 184 14.14 -10.58 -4.41
N LEU A 185 14.34 -9.54 -3.57
CA LEU A 185 15.52 -8.67 -3.61
C LEU A 185 16.21 -8.70 -2.25
N ALA A 186 17.46 -9.14 -2.21
CA ALA A 186 18.31 -9.17 -1.02
C ALA A 186 19.69 -8.58 -1.35
N GLY A 187 20.21 -7.69 -0.50
CA GLY A 187 21.55 -7.09 -0.68
C GLY A 187 21.74 -6.32 -1.98
N GLY A 188 20.65 -5.84 -2.61
CA GLY A 188 20.71 -5.17 -3.92
C GLY A 188 20.73 -6.14 -5.11
N GLU A 189 20.58 -7.44 -4.89
CA GLU A 189 20.49 -8.47 -5.92
C GLU A 189 19.07 -9.06 -5.99
N ALA A 190 18.53 -9.13 -7.20
CA ALA A 190 17.22 -9.71 -7.47
C ALA A 190 17.38 -11.18 -7.92
N THR A 191 16.51 -12.06 -7.40
CA THR A 191 16.40 -13.43 -7.91
C THR A 191 15.81 -13.42 -9.32
N SER A 192 15.82 -14.58 -10.01
CA SER A 192 14.97 -14.74 -11.19
C SER A 192 13.49 -14.74 -10.80
N PRO A 193 12.60 -14.14 -11.62
CA PRO A 193 11.16 -14.24 -11.38
C PRO A 193 10.71 -15.71 -11.37
N ARG A 194 9.87 -16.08 -10.40
CA ARG A 194 9.22 -17.39 -10.33
C ARG A 194 7.70 -17.27 -10.41
N PHE A 195 7.07 -18.28 -10.95
CA PHE A 195 5.62 -18.36 -11.01
C PHE A 195 5.02 -18.60 -9.61
N VAL A 196 3.87 -17.99 -9.35
CA VAL A 196 3.06 -18.13 -8.14
C VAL A 196 1.70 -18.66 -8.58
N ASP A 197 1.33 -19.84 -8.11
CA ASP A 197 0.03 -20.45 -8.41
C ASP A 197 -1.13 -19.82 -7.61
N ALA A 198 -2.36 -20.20 -7.94
CA ALA A 198 -3.54 -19.64 -7.28
C ALA A 198 -3.60 -19.94 -5.77
N PRO A 199 -3.27 -21.15 -5.26
CA PRO A 199 -3.16 -21.42 -3.83
C PRO A 199 -2.11 -20.55 -3.13
N GLN A 200 -0.92 -20.38 -3.71
CA GLN A 200 0.12 -19.51 -3.16
C GLN A 200 -0.32 -18.04 -3.15
N THR A 201 -1.01 -17.59 -4.21
CA THR A 201 -1.56 -16.23 -4.27
C THR A 201 -2.61 -16.02 -3.18
N GLY A 202 -3.52 -16.97 -2.97
CA GLY A 202 -4.51 -16.93 -1.87
C GLY A 202 -3.83 -16.75 -0.51
N ARG A 203 -2.79 -17.53 -0.25
CA ARG A 203 -1.99 -17.46 0.97
C ARG A 203 -1.30 -16.11 1.17
N LEU A 204 -0.70 -15.56 0.11
CA LEU A 204 -0.06 -14.25 0.14
C LEU A 204 -1.06 -13.11 0.42
N LEU A 205 -2.33 -13.29 0.12
CA LEU A 205 -3.39 -12.31 0.27
C LEU A 205 -4.33 -12.56 1.46
N ALA A 206 -4.19 -13.69 2.19
CA ALA A 206 -5.07 -14.07 3.29
C ALA A 206 -5.16 -13.00 4.39
N TRP A 207 -4.07 -12.24 4.59
CA TRP A 207 -4.03 -11.15 5.56
C TRP A 207 -5.05 -10.03 5.28
N ARG A 208 -5.49 -9.82 4.04
CA ARG A 208 -6.53 -8.84 3.69
C ARG A 208 -7.85 -9.12 4.41
N ASP A 209 -8.11 -10.38 4.68
CA ASP A 209 -9.29 -10.86 5.40
C ASP A 209 -9.00 -11.10 6.90
N GLY A 210 -7.89 -10.57 7.42
CA GLY A 210 -7.47 -10.73 8.80
C GLY A 210 -6.97 -12.13 9.14
N LYS A 211 -6.52 -12.91 8.15
CA LYS A 211 -6.12 -14.32 8.32
C LYS A 211 -4.66 -14.53 7.97
N ILE A 212 -4.08 -15.60 8.52
CA ILE A 212 -2.76 -16.12 8.16
C ILE A 212 -2.94 -17.57 7.73
N GLU A 213 -2.42 -17.91 6.55
CA GLU A 213 -2.46 -19.28 6.03
C GLU A 213 -1.04 -19.86 6.03
N PHE A 214 -0.88 -20.99 6.70
CA PHE A 214 0.36 -21.76 6.72
C PHE A 214 0.23 -23.02 5.85
N HIS A 215 1.31 -23.39 5.18
CA HIS A 215 1.41 -24.60 4.37
C HIS A 215 2.75 -25.28 4.58
N ASN A 216 2.81 -26.22 5.50
CA ASN A 216 4.06 -26.87 5.91
C ASN A 216 5.13 -25.87 6.41
N ASP A 217 4.68 -24.78 7.05
CA ASP A 217 5.55 -23.79 7.68
C ASP A 217 5.99 -24.28 9.06
N SER A 218 7.19 -23.88 9.54
CA SER A 218 7.63 -24.23 10.90
C SER A 218 6.86 -23.41 11.95
N LEU A 219 6.75 -23.94 13.17
CA LEU A 219 6.17 -23.17 14.29
C LEU A 219 6.95 -21.89 14.56
N GLU A 220 8.27 -21.87 14.29
CA GLU A 220 9.08 -20.66 14.37
C GLU A 220 8.62 -19.61 13.36
N GLN A 221 8.40 -20.00 12.09
CA GLN A 221 7.86 -19.12 11.06
C GLN A 221 6.45 -18.63 11.41
N ALA A 222 5.62 -19.54 11.93
CA ALA A 222 4.27 -19.18 12.37
C ALA A 222 4.30 -18.20 13.55
N ALA A 223 5.12 -18.43 14.57
CA ALA A 223 5.29 -17.52 15.70
C ALA A 223 5.79 -16.14 15.26
N ALA A 224 6.74 -16.09 14.33
CA ALA A 224 7.24 -14.84 13.76
C ALA A 224 6.16 -14.07 12.98
N GLU A 225 5.30 -14.77 12.22
CA GLU A 225 4.20 -14.11 11.50
C GLU A 225 3.14 -13.60 12.48
N PHE A 226 2.74 -14.36 13.50
CA PHE A 226 1.82 -13.88 14.56
C PHE A 226 2.37 -12.67 15.33
N ALA A 227 3.68 -12.58 15.56
CA ALA A 227 4.32 -11.44 16.22
C ALA A 227 4.16 -10.12 15.44
N ARG A 228 3.81 -10.17 14.17
CA ARG A 228 3.45 -8.97 13.38
C ARG A 228 2.07 -8.42 13.77
N PHE A 229 1.15 -9.26 14.21
CA PHE A 229 -0.24 -8.92 14.47
C PHE A 229 -0.59 -8.77 15.95
N SER A 230 0.19 -9.38 16.85
CA SER A 230 -0.08 -9.41 18.29
C SER A 230 1.15 -9.02 19.11
N ASP A 231 0.92 -8.33 20.23
CA ASP A 231 1.94 -8.04 21.24
C ASP A 231 2.20 -9.22 22.17
N VAL A 232 1.34 -10.26 22.12
CA VAL A 232 1.51 -11.48 22.92
C VAL A 232 2.41 -12.45 22.15
N PRO A 233 3.68 -12.63 22.56
CA PRO A 233 4.63 -13.50 21.87
C PRO A 233 4.26 -14.97 22.03
N ILE A 234 4.51 -15.77 20.98
CA ILE A 234 4.49 -17.24 21.03
C ILE A 234 5.92 -17.72 21.22
N LEU A 235 6.20 -18.28 22.38
CA LEU A 235 7.51 -18.84 22.75
C LEU A 235 7.49 -20.35 22.51
N LEU A 236 8.57 -20.88 21.96
CA LEU A 236 8.74 -22.28 21.63
C LEU A 236 9.76 -22.88 22.61
N ALA A 237 9.49 -24.06 23.15
CA ALA A 237 10.28 -24.66 24.20
C ALA A 237 11.74 -24.86 23.79
N ASP A 238 11.94 -25.38 22.59
CA ASP A 238 13.25 -25.68 22.03
C ASP A 238 13.21 -25.73 20.50
N ARG A 239 14.34 -26.09 19.90
CA ARG A 239 14.50 -26.18 18.46
C ARG A 239 13.63 -27.27 17.83
N ASN A 240 13.40 -28.39 18.52
CA ASN A 240 12.58 -29.48 17.97
C ASN A 240 11.13 -29.01 17.80
N VAL A 241 10.58 -28.33 18.82
CA VAL A 241 9.26 -27.72 18.74
C VAL A 241 9.23 -26.62 17.65
N ALA A 242 10.27 -25.80 17.54
CA ALA A 242 10.35 -24.71 16.56
C ALA A 242 10.33 -25.21 15.10
N GLU A 243 10.93 -26.38 14.83
CA GLU A 243 11.00 -26.97 13.49
C GLU A 243 9.73 -27.78 13.10
N MET A 244 8.82 -28.05 14.06
CA MET A 244 7.55 -28.74 13.76
C MET A 244 6.72 -27.98 12.74
N LYS A 245 6.05 -28.73 11.87
CA LYS A 245 5.33 -28.17 10.72
C LYS A 245 3.85 -28.05 10.98
N ILE A 246 3.28 -26.91 10.58
CA ILE A 246 1.85 -26.61 10.67
C ILE A 246 1.28 -26.25 9.31
N THR A 247 0.06 -26.68 9.08
CA THR A 247 -0.75 -26.30 7.92
C THR A 247 -2.14 -25.89 8.40
N GLY A 248 -2.68 -24.79 7.92
CA GLY A 248 -4.02 -24.34 8.28
C GLY A 248 -4.20 -22.83 8.08
N LEU A 249 -5.45 -22.39 8.18
CA LEU A 249 -5.88 -21.01 8.11
C LEU A 249 -6.31 -20.53 9.50
N PHE A 250 -5.77 -19.41 9.96
CA PHE A 250 -5.95 -18.91 11.31
C PHE A 250 -6.28 -17.42 11.32
N GLU A 251 -7.04 -16.96 12.31
CA GLU A 251 -7.27 -15.53 12.54
C GLU A 251 -5.96 -14.89 13.03
N ALA A 252 -5.52 -13.84 12.33
CA ALA A 252 -4.23 -13.18 12.59
C ALA A 252 -4.17 -12.51 13.98
N ASN A 253 -5.31 -12.12 14.53
CA ASN A 253 -5.45 -11.45 15.82
C ASN A 253 -5.70 -12.40 16.99
N ASP A 254 -5.76 -13.74 16.76
CA ASP A 254 -5.97 -14.73 17.84
C ASP A 254 -4.82 -15.77 17.91
N PRO A 255 -3.63 -15.36 18.40
CA PRO A 255 -2.51 -16.26 18.60
C PRO A 255 -2.80 -17.34 19.64
N ALA A 256 -3.76 -17.12 20.54
CA ALA A 256 -4.15 -18.10 21.53
C ALA A 256 -4.95 -19.27 20.91
N ALA A 257 -5.86 -19.00 20.00
CA ALA A 257 -6.56 -20.04 19.25
C ALA A 257 -5.59 -20.84 18.37
N PHE A 258 -4.64 -20.17 17.71
CA PHE A 258 -3.56 -20.82 16.98
C PHE A 258 -2.77 -21.78 17.87
N ALA A 259 -2.30 -21.32 19.04
CA ALA A 259 -1.50 -22.13 19.95
C ALA A 259 -2.26 -23.37 20.45
N ARG A 260 -3.55 -23.22 20.78
CA ARG A 260 -4.42 -24.35 21.14
C ARG A 260 -4.57 -25.37 20.00
N ALA A 261 -4.71 -24.89 18.78
CA ALA A 261 -4.84 -25.74 17.60
C ALA A 261 -3.52 -26.47 17.31
N ALA A 262 -2.38 -25.77 17.33
CA ALA A 262 -1.05 -26.34 17.16
C ALA A 262 -0.74 -27.40 18.23
N ALA A 263 -1.04 -27.09 19.50
CA ALA A 263 -0.85 -28.03 20.60
C ALA A 263 -1.61 -29.34 20.39
N ARG A 264 -2.89 -29.27 19.99
CA ARG A 264 -3.70 -30.47 19.69
C ARG A 264 -3.18 -31.25 18.49
N SER A 265 -2.80 -30.54 17.43
CA SER A 265 -2.37 -31.18 16.18
C SER A 265 -0.99 -31.85 16.28
N LEU A 266 -0.10 -31.30 17.11
CA LEU A 266 1.30 -31.70 17.18
C LEU A 266 1.65 -32.41 18.51
N ASN A 267 0.64 -32.75 19.33
CA ASN A 267 0.83 -33.36 20.65
C ASN A 267 1.76 -32.55 21.56
N LEU A 268 1.51 -31.24 21.62
CA LEU A 268 2.22 -30.29 22.47
C LEU A 268 1.29 -29.81 23.60
N ARG A 269 1.87 -29.18 24.61
CA ARG A 269 1.14 -28.45 25.65
C ARG A 269 1.23 -26.96 25.38
N ALA A 270 0.08 -26.26 25.41
CA ALA A 270 0.01 -24.80 25.30
C ALA A 270 -0.24 -24.19 26.67
N GLU A 271 0.66 -23.32 27.14
CA GLU A 271 0.47 -22.46 28.29
C GLU A 271 0.16 -21.04 27.80
N ILE A 272 -1.05 -20.54 28.11
CA ILE A 272 -1.57 -19.29 27.57
C ILE A 272 -1.84 -18.33 28.72
N SER A 273 -1.20 -17.15 28.66
CA SER A 273 -1.46 -16.05 29.58
C SER A 273 -1.73 -14.76 28.76
N SER A 274 -2.12 -13.69 29.43
CA SER A 274 -2.33 -12.39 28.82
C SER A 274 -1.04 -11.73 28.28
N THR A 275 0.14 -12.18 28.73
CA THR A 275 1.44 -11.57 28.37
C THR A 275 2.31 -12.44 27.49
N ARG A 276 2.05 -13.74 27.43
CA ARG A 276 2.83 -14.69 26.62
C ARG A 276 2.06 -15.98 26.39
N ILE A 277 2.41 -16.65 25.32
CA ILE A 277 1.97 -18.01 24.97
C ILE A 277 3.23 -18.87 24.89
N GLN A 278 3.21 -20.10 25.45
CA GLN A 278 4.31 -21.06 25.34
C GLN A 278 3.80 -22.37 24.76
N LEU A 279 4.53 -22.90 23.76
CA LEU A 279 4.32 -24.25 23.24
C LEU A 279 5.45 -25.15 23.76
N LEU A 280 5.08 -26.17 24.52
CA LEU A 280 5.95 -27.09 25.24
C LEU A 280 5.71 -28.52 24.75
N HIS A 281 6.65 -29.43 25.01
CA HIS A 281 6.43 -30.85 24.83
C HIS A 281 5.21 -31.31 25.66
N GLY A 282 4.40 -32.21 25.07
CA GLY A 282 3.24 -32.83 25.70
C GLY A 282 3.61 -33.93 26.71
#